data_fac080cb1051cfbb96bed16e4bb46a9e
#
_entry.id   fac080cb1051cfbb96bed16e4bb46a9e
#
_cell.length_a   1.000
_cell.length_b   1.000
_cell.length_c   1.000
_cell.angle_alpha   90.00
_cell.angle_beta   90.00
_cell.angle_gamma   90.00
#
_symmetry.space_group_name_H-M   'P 1'
#
loop_
_entity.id
_entity.type
_entity.pdbx_description
1 polymer ?
#
loop_
_entity_poly.entity_id
_entity_poly.type
_entity_poly.pdbx_seq_one_letter_code
_entity_poly.pdbx_strand_id
1 'polypeptide(L)'
;MKKPMLVILLTVLLDAVGIGLIMPILPALLRSLGGLDAGSVHYGALLAAYALMQFLFSPILGALSDRFGRRPVLLISLAGAAADYLLMAFAPTLAWLYLGRLLAGITGANMAVATAYVTDITPAGQRARRFGLVGAVFGVGFIVGPLLGGSLGEWHLHAPFLAAAMMNALNLVMAFFLLPESRKSRPRAAEKMRLNPFSSLRRLHGKPGLLPLAGIYLVMALVSQAPATLWILYGQDRFGWSMMVAGLSLAGYGACHALSQAFAIGPLVARLGERKALLIGLAADAVGLALLSVATRGWAPFALLPFFAAGGMALPALQALMAHKVDDDHQGELQGTLASMGSLIGVAGPLVATALYAATRDVWPGLVWALAAALYLVVPPLLARSRARDAAP
;
A
#
# COMPACT_ATOMS: atom_id res chain seq x y z
N MET A 1 2.05 -26.23 -10.72
CA MET A 1 2.66 -24.90 -11.00
C MET A 1 4.07 -25.10 -11.56
N LYS A 2 4.49 -24.31 -12.56
CA LYS A 2 5.88 -24.37 -13.05
C LYS A 2 6.82 -23.82 -11.95
N LYS A 3 8.03 -24.42 -11.80
CA LYS A 3 9.02 -23.99 -10.79
C LYS A 3 9.24 -22.46 -10.69
N PRO A 4 9.37 -21.70 -11.81
CA PRO A 4 9.55 -20.25 -11.74
C PRO A 4 8.38 -19.49 -11.09
N MET A 5 7.14 -19.93 -11.29
CA MET A 5 5.96 -19.33 -10.67
C MET A 5 5.97 -19.51 -9.14
N LEU A 6 6.41 -20.69 -8.66
CA LEU A 6 6.51 -20.92 -7.22
C LEU A 6 7.55 -20.01 -6.58
N VAL A 7 8.72 -19.87 -7.22
CA VAL A 7 9.80 -19.00 -6.72
C VAL A 7 9.32 -17.56 -6.64
N ILE A 8 8.67 -17.04 -7.68
CA ILE A 8 8.18 -15.65 -7.68
C ILE A 8 7.08 -15.41 -6.63
N LEU A 9 6.21 -16.39 -6.39
CA LEU A 9 5.19 -16.30 -5.34
C LEU A 9 5.81 -16.31 -3.94
N LEU A 10 6.84 -17.14 -3.72
CA LEU A 10 7.60 -17.12 -2.47
C LEU A 10 8.34 -15.80 -2.30
N THR A 11 8.92 -15.23 -3.37
CA THR A 11 9.53 -13.90 -3.34
C THR A 11 8.53 -12.83 -2.92
N VAL A 12 7.33 -12.82 -3.50
CA VAL A 12 6.27 -11.87 -3.14
C VAL A 12 5.80 -12.06 -1.70
N LEU A 13 5.66 -13.32 -1.25
CA LEU A 13 5.29 -13.63 0.14
C LEU A 13 6.32 -13.08 1.13
N LEU A 14 7.59 -13.41 0.92
CA LEU A 14 8.68 -13.00 1.82
C LEU A 14 8.86 -11.49 1.85
N ASP A 15 8.71 -10.82 0.70
CA ASP A 15 8.73 -9.36 0.59
C ASP A 15 7.57 -8.73 1.41
N ALA A 16 6.35 -9.23 1.23
CA ALA A 16 5.18 -8.76 1.97
C ALA A 16 5.29 -9.00 3.48
N VAL A 17 5.79 -10.17 3.90
CA VAL A 17 6.08 -10.46 5.32
C VAL A 17 7.14 -9.50 5.85
N GLY A 18 8.22 -9.25 5.11
CA GLY A 18 9.27 -8.30 5.49
C GLY A 18 8.76 -6.88 5.70
N ILE A 19 7.92 -6.39 4.81
CA ILE A 19 7.26 -5.08 4.96
C ILE A 19 6.39 -5.06 6.23
N GLY A 20 5.59 -6.10 6.43
CA GLY A 20 4.68 -6.20 7.57
C GLY A 20 5.38 -6.31 8.92
N LEU A 21 6.53 -6.98 8.98
CA LEU A 21 7.34 -7.16 10.19
C LEU A 21 7.72 -5.81 10.85
N ILE A 22 7.99 -4.79 10.06
CA ILE A 22 8.50 -3.50 10.55
C ILE A 22 7.39 -2.62 11.09
N MET A 23 6.17 -2.74 10.55
CA MET A 23 5.07 -1.81 10.85
C MET A 23 4.84 -1.58 12.35
N PRO A 24 4.67 -2.62 13.20
CA PRO A 24 4.40 -2.42 14.61
C PRO A 24 5.60 -1.90 15.41
N ILE A 25 6.81 -1.94 14.83
CA ILE A 25 8.07 -1.70 15.54
C ILE A 25 8.62 -0.29 15.30
N LEU A 26 8.39 0.28 14.11
CA LEU A 26 9.03 1.54 13.70
C LEU A 26 8.79 2.70 14.69
N PRO A 27 7.59 2.91 15.28
CA PRO A 27 7.40 3.92 16.30
C PRO A 27 8.25 3.68 17.56
N ALA A 28 8.36 2.42 18.00
CA ALA A 28 9.17 2.06 19.16
C ALA A 28 10.68 2.25 18.91
N LEU A 29 11.15 1.90 17.71
CA LEU A 29 12.53 2.13 17.30
C LEU A 29 12.88 3.63 17.28
N LEU A 30 11.97 4.48 16.79
CA LEU A 30 12.17 5.92 16.83
C LEU A 30 12.28 6.47 18.25
N ARG A 31 11.45 5.97 19.17
CA ARG A 31 11.52 6.36 20.60
C ARG A 31 12.86 5.96 21.24
N SER A 32 13.43 4.81 20.89
CA SER A 32 14.69 4.31 21.45
C SER A 32 15.93 5.13 21.02
N LEU A 33 15.87 5.80 19.87
CA LEU A 33 16.99 6.53 19.28
C LEU A 33 17.16 7.99 19.78
N GLY A 34 16.62 8.35 20.92
CA GLY A 34 16.91 9.66 21.51
C GLY A 34 15.70 10.42 22.03
N GLY A 35 14.69 9.74 22.56
CA GLY A 35 13.52 10.40 23.15
C GLY A 35 12.68 11.15 22.12
N LEU A 36 12.89 10.86 20.83
CA LEU A 36 12.04 11.36 19.76
C LEU A 36 10.64 10.80 19.99
N ASP A 37 9.74 11.69 20.26
CA ASP A 37 8.34 11.38 20.35
C ASP A 37 7.90 10.71 19.05
N ALA A 38 7.25 9.55 19.12
CA ALA A 38 6.80 8.85 17.90
C ALA A 38 5.77 9.66 17.12
N GLY A 39 5.08 10.62 17.77
CA GLY A 39 4.28 11.67 17.11
C GLY A 39 5.12 12.73 16.40
N SER A 40 6.45 12.59 16.39
CA SER A 40 7.33 13.53 15.71
C SER A 40 7.14 13.48 14.19
N VAL A 41 7.40 14.59 13.55
CA VAL A 41 7.43 14.73 12.09
C VAL A 41 8.36 13.69 11.44
N HIS A 42 9.34 13.16 12.17
CA HIS A 42 10.28 12.15 11.67
C HIS A 42 9.62 10.81 11.31
N TYR A 43 8.55 10.39 11.99
CA TYR A 43 7.85 9.16 11.64
C TYR A 43 7.22 9.28 10.23
N GLY A 44 6.46 10.34 9.99
CA GLY A 44 5.90 10.61 8.67
C GLY A 44 6.96 10.86 7.61
N ALA A 45 8.05 11.56 7.96
CA ALA A 45 9.16 11.84 7.04
C ALA A 45 9.90 10.57 6.59
N LEU A 46 10.08 9.56 7.46
CA LEU A 46 10.66 8.26 7.09
C LEU A 46 9.79 7.50 6.10
N LEU A 47 8.46 7.50 6.32
CA LEU A 47 7.51 6.88 5.40
C LEU A 47 7.46 7.63 4.06
N ALA A 48 7.45 8.96 4.09
CA ALA A 48 7.46 9.82 2.91
C ALA A 48 8.76 9.67 2.12
N ALA A 49 9.92 9.57 2.78
CA ALA A 49 11.21 9.38 2.12
C ALA A 49 11.26 8.06 1.34
N TYR A 50 10.78 6.97 1.94
CA TYR A 50 10.62 5.69 1.24
C TYR A 50 9.70 5.81 0.02
N ALA A 51 8.50 6.37 0.21
CA ALA A 51 7.50 6.51 -0.85
C ALA A 51 8.00 7.42 -2.00
N LEU A 52 8.72 8.48 -1.66
CA LEU A 52 9.31 9.41 -2.66
C LEU A 52 10.35 8.68 -3.52
N MET A 53 11.28 7.97 -2.89
CA MET A 53 12.29 7.22 -3.63
C MET A 53 11.65 6.11 -4.47
N GLN A 54 10.68 5.39 -3.93
CA GLN A 54 9.96 4.38 -4.68
C GLN A 54 9.22 4.99 -5.89
N PHE A 55 8.57 6.14 -5.72
CA PHE A 55 7.92 6.86 -6.83
C PHE A 55 8.90 7.25 -7.94
N LEU A 56 10.06 7.79 -7.57
CA LEU A 56 11.07 8.24 -8.53
C LEU A 56 11.76 7.07 -9.24
N PHE A 57 12.11 6.01 -8.50
CA PHE A 57 12.95 4.92 -9.00
C PHE A 57 12.17 3.72 -9.55
N SER A 58 10.90 3.52 -9.18
CA SER A 58 10.10 2.41 -9.70
C SER A 58 9.98 2.39 -11.25
N PRO A 59 9.73 3.52 -11.94
CA PRO A 59 9.75 3.53 -13.40
C PRO A 59 11.15 3.24 -13.99
N ILE A 60 12.21 3.71 -13.32
CA ILE A 60 13.59 3.49 -13.74
C ILE A 60 13.94 2.00 -13.62
N LEU A 61 13.63 1.38 -12.48
CA LEU A 61 13.85 -0.04 -12.26
C LEU A 61 12.99 -0.90 -13.20
N GLY A 62 11.77 -0.48 -13.48
CA GLY A 62 10.93 -1.08 -14.51
C GLY A 62 11.63 -1.10 -15.87
N ALA A 63 12.12 0.06 -16.33
CA ALA A 63 12.83 0.19 -17.60
C ALA A 63 14.17 -0.60 -17.61
N LEU A 64 14.91 -0.58 -16.50
CA LEU A 64 16.11 -1.38 -16.35
C LEU A 64 15.79 -2.88 -16.45
N SER A 65 14.69 -3.33 -15.84
CA SER A 65 14.23 -4.70 -15.94
C SER A 65 13.78 -5.08 -17.35
N ASP A 66 13.28 -4.10 -18.11
CA ASP A 66 13.01 -4.26 -19.54
C ASP A 66 14.28 -4.38 -20.38
N ARG A 67 15.33 -3.69 -20.01
CA ARG A 67 16.58 -3.65 -20.77
C ARG A 67 17.54 -4.79 -20.43
N PHE A 68 17.74 -5.04 -19.15
CA PHE A 68 18.75 -5.97 -18.64
C PHE A 68 18.17 -7.34 -18.25
N GLY A 69 16.85 -7.48 -18.24
CA GLY A 69 16.14 -8.68 -17.79
C GLY A 69 15.48 -8.49 -16.43
N ARG A 70 14.48 -9.31 -16.14
CA ARG A 70 13.69 -9.25 -14.90
C ARG A 70 14.52 -9.74 -13.70
N ARG A 71 15.24 -10.85 -13.90
CA ARG A 71 16.02 -11.50 -12.85
C ARG A 71 17.09 -10.61 -12.22
N PRO A 72 18.02 -9.94 -12.96
CA PRO A 72 19.04 -9.08 -12.37
C PRO A 72 18.44 -7.94 -11.51
N VAL A 73 17.39 -7.28 -12.00
CA VAL A 73 16.76 -6.18 -11.27
C VAL A 73 16.07 -6.67 -10.00
N LEU A 74 15.40 -7.81 -10.05
CA LEU A 74 14.81 -8.43 -8.87
C LEU A 74 15.87 -8.79 -7.81
N LEU A 75 17.00 -9.34 -8.23
CA LEU A 75 18.11 -9.67 -7.32
C LEU A 75 18.69 -8.41 -6.65
N ILE A 76 18.87 -7.32 -7.39
CA ILE A 76 19.33 -6.03 -6.86
C ILE A 76 18.31 -5.49 -5.84
N SER A 77 17.01 -5.58 -6.15
CA SER A 77 15.95 -5.13 -5.24
C SER A 77 15.93 -5.95 -3.94
N LEU A 78 16.07 -7.27 -4.02
CA LEU A 78 16.16 -8.14 -2.84
C LEU A 78 17.41 -7.87 -1.99
N ALA A 79 18.56 -7.66 -2.65
CA ALA A 79 19.79 -7.28 -1.96
C ALA A 79 19.66 -5.92 -1.25
N GLY A 80 19.04 -4.94 -1.91
CA GLY A 80 18.75 -3.64 -1.34
C GLY A 80 17.81 -3.71 -0.13
N ALA A 81 16.77 -4.53 -0.20
CA ALA A 81 15.86 -4.76 0.93
C ALA A 81 16.59 -5.42 2.11
N ALA A 82 17.41 -6.45 1.87
CA ALA A 82 18.20 -7.08 2.93
C ALA A 82 19.17 -6.08 3.59
N ALA A 83 19.82 -5.23 2.79
CA ALA A 83 20.74 -4.20 3.29
C ALA A 83 19.99 -3.12 4.11
N ASP A 84 18.82 -2.66 3.66
CA ASP A 84 17.96 -1.73 4.42
C ASP A 84 17.61 -2.30 5.79
N TYR A 85 17.12 -3.53 5.84
CA TYR A 85 16.75 -4.15 7.11
C TYR A 85 17.94 -4.31 8.07
N LEU A 86 19.13 -4.61 7.55
CA LEU A 86 20.35 -4.63 8.37
C LEU A 86 20.71 -3.22 8.86
N LEU A 87 20.64 -2.20 8.00
CA LEU A 87 20.86 -0.81 8.41
C LEU A 87 19.88 -0.40 9.52
N MET A 88 18.61 -0.76 9.41
CA MET A 88 17.62 -0.47 10.44
C MET A 88 17.86 -1.26 11.74
N ALA A 89 18.29 -2.52 11.65
CA ALA A 89 18.60 -3.35 12.81
C ALA A 89 19.76 -2.78 13.65
N PHE A 90 20.74 -2.17 13.01
CA PHE A 90 21.94 -1.65 13.66
C PHE A 90 22.04 -0.12 13.64
N ALA A 91 20.93 0.58 13.36
CA ALA A 91 20.92 2.04 13.25
C ALA A 91 21.28 2.71 14.60
N PRO A 92 22.43 3.37 14.74
CA PRO A 92 22.81 4.07 15.97
C PRO A 92 22.15 5.46 16.09
N THR A 93 21.66 6.00 14.98
CA THR A 93 21.08 7.34 14.92
C THR A 93 19.94 7.40 13.89
N LEU A 94 19.13 8.46 13.99
CA LEU A 94 18.04 8.74 13.05
C LEU A 94 18.54 8.85 11.59
N ALA A 95 19.73 9.37 11.34
CA ALA A 95 20.30 9.49 10.00
C ALA A 95 20.44 8.13 9.30
N TRP A 96 20.80 7.08 10.04
CA TRP A 96 20.87 5.72 9.52
C TRP A 96 19.50 5.16 9.13
N LEU A 97 18.44 5.51 9.88
CA LEU A 97 17.07 5.13 9.50
C LEU A 97 16.64 5.79 8.19
N TYR A 98 16.98 7.09 8.01
CA TYR A 98 16.70 7.76 6.73
C TYR A 98 17.50 7.13 5.59
N LEU A 99 18.79 6.82 5.81
CA LEU A 99 19.60 6.15 4.79
C LEU A 99 18.98 4.80 4.36
N GLY A 100 18.54 3.99 5.33
CA GLY A 100 17.84 2.74 5.07
C GLY A 100 16.56 2.97 4.26
N ARG A 101 15.71 3.91 4.68
CA ARG A 101 14.46 4.20 3.96
C ARG A 101 14.69 4.70 2.53
N LEU A 102 15.71 5.52 2.30
CA LEU A 102 16.10 5.95 0.95
C LEU A 102 16.57 4.75 0.12
N LEU A 103 17.45 3.91 0.65
CA LEU A 103 17.93 2.70 -0.02
C LEU A 103 16.78 1.75 -0.37
N ALA A 104 15.90 1.48 0.59
CA ALA A 104 14.72 0.64 0.37
C ALA A 104 13.80 1.20 -0.71
N GLY A 105 13.56 2.51 -0.73
CA GLY A 105 12.75 3.15 -1.75
C GLY A 105 13.39 3.10 -3.14
N ILE A 106 14.71 3.33 -3.24
CA ILE A 106 15.47 3.24 -4.50
C ILE A 106 15.42 1.81 -5.06
N THR A 107 15.50 0.79 -4.21
CA THR A 107 15.50 -0.62 -4.63
C THR A 107 14.11 -1.26 -4.61
N GLY A 108 13.07 -0.56 -4.16
CA GLY A 108 11.73 -1.07 -3.86
C GLY A 108 10.84 -1.37 -5.08
N ALA A 109 11.39 -2.05 -6.10
CA ALA A 109 10.62 -2.41 -7.30
C ALA A 109 10.15 -3.87 -7.34
N ASN A 110 10.30 -4.62 -6.24
CA ASN A 110 10.04 -6.07 -6.19
C ASN A 110 8.67 -6.43 -6.77
N MET A 111 7.60 -5.76 -6.35
CA MET A 111 6.24 -6.06 -6.83
C MET A 111 6.07 -5.75 -8.32
N ALA A 112 6.60 -4.61 -8.81
CA ALA A 112 6.49 -4.23 -10.21
C ALA A 112 7.23 -5.23 -11.12
N VAL A 113 8.46 -5.61 -10.75
CA VAL A 113 9.27 -6.58 -11.50
C VAL A 113 8.68 -7.99 -11.41
N ALA A 114 8.17 -8.40 -10.23
CA ALA A 114 7.49 -9.68 -10.05
C ALA A 114 6.22 -9.78 -10.92
N THR A 115 5.42 -8.73 -10.98
CA THR A 115 4.23 -8.65 -11.85
C THR A 115 4.60 -8.74 -13.32
N ALA A 116 5.65 -8.05 -13.76
CA ALA A 116 6.18 -8.13 -15.11
C ALA A 116 6.71 -9.54 -15.42
N TYR A 117 7.44 -10.16 -14.50
CA TYR A 117 7.92 -11.53 -14.62
C TYR A 117 6.75 -12.53 -14.81
N VAL A 118 5.71 -12.41 -13.97
CA VAL A 118 4.48 -13.23 -14.09
C VAL A 118 3.83 -13.04 -15.45
N THR A 119 3.79 -11.81 -15.96
CA THR A 119 3.26 -11.49 -17.29
C THR A 119 4.03 -12.23 -18.39
N ASP A 120 5.37 -12.21 -18.30
CA ASP A 120 6.27 -12.81 -19.29
C ASP A 120 6.11 -14.36 -19.37
N ILE A 121 5.85 -15.02 -18.23
CA ILE A 121 5.76 -16.50 -18.16
C ILE A 121 4.32 -17.03 -18.28
N THR A 122 3.30 -16.13 -18.38
CA THR A 122 1.88 -16.53 -18.34
C THR A 122 1.17 -16.21 -19.65
N PRO A 123 0.49 -17.18 -20.30
CA PRO A 123 -0.38 -16.94 -21.44
C PRO A 123 -1.47 -15.91 -21.13
N ALA A 124 -1.85 -15.09 -22.10
CA ALA A 124 -2.80 -13.98 -21.93
C ALA A 124 -4.10 -14.38 -21.20
N GLY A 125 -4.73 -15.48 -21.58
CA GLY A 125 -5.98 -15.95 -20.98
C GLY A 125 -5.87 -16.44 -19.52
N GLN A 126 -4.66 -16.57 -18.96
CA GLN A 126 -4.44 -16.99 -17.57
C GLN A 126 -3.89 -15.88 -16.68
N ARG A 127 -3.59 -14.70 -17.22
CA ARG A 127 -2.94 -13.59 -16.49
C ARG A 127 -3.78 -13.12 -15.30
N ALA A 128 -5.08 -12.90 -15.50
CA ALA A 128 -5.97 -12.47 -14.44
C ALA A 128 -5.95 -13.40 -13.22
N ARG A 129 -6.03 -14.72 -13.46
CA ARG A 129 -5.94 -15.74 -12.41
C ARG A 129 -4.58 -15.72 -11.69
N ARG A 130 -3.49 -15.49 -12.42
CA ARG A 130 -2.13 -15.45 -11.84
C ARG A 130 -1.91 -14.18 -11.02
N PHE A 131 -2.41 -13.04 -11.49
CA PHE A 131 -2.36 -11.80 -10.72
C PHE A 131 -3.20 -11.88 -9.45
N GLY A 132 -4.38 -12.50 -9.51
CA GLY A 132 -5.17 -12.80 -8.33
C GLY A 132 -4.39 -13.64 -7.30
N LEU A 133 -3.62 -14.64 -7.75
CA LEU A 133 -2.78 -15.45 -6.87
C LEU A 133 -1.62 -14.63 -6.26
N VAL A 134 -0.97 -13.76 -7.03
CA VAL A 134 0.06 -12.83 -6.52
C VAL A 134 -0.52 -11.91 -5.44
N GLY A 135 -1.69 -11.34 -5.69
CA GLY A 135 -2.39 -10.50 -4.71
C GLY A 135 -2.78 -11.26 -3.44
N ALA A 136 -3.28 -12.49 -3.57
CA ALA A 136 -3.64 -13.33 -2.43
C ALA A 136 -2.40 -13.68 -1.57
N VAL A 137 -1.29 -14.03 -2.20
CA VAL A 137 -0.02 -14.34 -1.52
C VAL A 137 0.54 -13.10 -0.82
N PHE A 138 0.48 -11.93 -1.47
CA PHE A 138 0.86 -10.66 -0.85
C PHE A 138 -0.02 -10.36 0.38
N GLY A 139 -1.34 -10.55 0.26
CA GLY A 139 -2.28 -10.39 1.37
C GLY A 139 -1.98 -11.30 2.56
N VAL A 140 -1.65 -12.58 2.31
CA VAL A 140 -1.21 -13.51 3.38
C VAL A 140 0.05 -12.99 4.07
N GLY A 141 1.06 -12.54 3.30
CA GLY A 141 2.28 -11.96 3.86
C GLY A 141 1.99 -10.73 4.72
N PHE A 142 1.06 -9.89 4.28
CA PHE A 142 0.65 -8.67 4.99
C PHE A 142 -0.18 -8.95 6.27
N ILE A 143 -0.73 -10.15 6.43
CA ILE A 143 -1.36 -10.63 7.67
C ILE A 143 -0.30 -11.21 8.61
N VAL A 144 0.55 -12.09 8.09
CA VAL A 144 1.56 -12.83 8.88
C VAL A 144 2.68 -11.90 9.35
N GLY A 145 3.09 -10.95 8.50
CA GLY A 145 4.20 -10.03 8.79
C GLY A 145 4.03 -9.25 10.09
N PRO A 146 2.96 -8.45 10.27
CA PRO A 146 2.75 -7.68 11.48
C PRO A 146 2.61 -8.54 12.75
N LEU A 147 2.03 -9.75 12.62
CA LEU A 147 1.91 -10.69 13.73
C LEU A 147 3.29 -11.18 14.19
N LEU A 148 4.14 -11.60 13.25
CA LEU A 148 5.51 -11.99 13.54
C LEU A 148 6.34 -10.78 14.04
N GLY A 149 6.13 -9.61 13.44
CA GLY A 149 6.79 -8.38 13.85
C GLY A 149 6.48 -7.99 15.28
N GLY A 150 5.19 -8.00 15.64
CA GLY A 150 4.74 -7.72 17.00
C GLY A 150 5.33 -8.70 18.02
N SER A 151 5.26 -10.01 17.75
CA SER A 151 5.77 -11.03 18.66
C SER A 151 7.30 -10.98 18.83
N LEU A 152 8.05 -10.84 17.74
CA LEU A 152 9.51 -10.72 17.79
C LEU A 152 9.95 -9.40 18.43
N GLY A 153 9.20 -8.32 18.20
CA GLY A 153 9.49 -7.00 18.75
C GLY A 153 9.31 -6.92 20.27
N GLU A 154 8.39 -7.69 20.85
CA GLU A 154 8.25 -7.80 22.30
C GLU A 154 9.42 -8.56 22.94
N TRP A 155 9.99 -9.54 22.22
CA TRP A 155 11.18 -10.24 22.71
C TRP A 155 12.43 -9.35 22.61
N HIS A 156 12.67 -8.71 21.46
CA HIS A 156 13.79 -7.79 21.26
C HIS A 156 13.48 -6.81 20.13
N LEU A 157 13.66 -5.50 20.38
CA LEU A 157 13.28 -4.42 19.45
C LEU A 157 13.87 -4.56 18.04
N HIS A 158 15.10 -5.08 17.93
CA HIS A 158 15.80 -5.25 16.65
C HIS A 158 15.53 -6.61 15.97
N ALA A 159 14.93 -7.58 16.67
CA ALA A 159 14.69 -8.93 16.15
C ALA A 159 13.86 -8.96 14.86
N PRO A 160 12.77 -8.17 14.71
CA PRO A 160 11.99 -8.13 13.47
C PRO A 160 12.82 -7.68 12.26
N PHE A 161 13.71 -6.70 12.43
CA PHE A 161 14.57 -6.24 11.34
C PHE A 161 15.61 -7.29 10.93
N LEU A 162 16.21 -7.99 11.91
CA LEU A 162 17.12 -9.10 11.63
C LEU A 162 16.39 -10.26 10.93
N ALA A 163 15.18 -10.59 11.38
CA ALA A 163 14.35 -11.60 10.72
C ALA A 163 14.02 -11.22 9.28
N ALA A 164 13.61 -9.95 9.03
CA ALA A 164 13.32 -9.44 7.71
C ALA A 164 14.59 -9.45 6.81
N ALA A 165 15.74 -9.04 7.34
CA ALA A 165 17.02 -9.09 6.64
C ALA A 165 17.38 -10.52 6.23
N MET A 166 17.27 -11.46 7.16
CA MET A 166 17.55 -12.88 6.89
C MET A 166 16.58 -13.47 5.86
N MET A 167 15.29 -13.17 5.97
CA MET A 167 14.27 -13.63 5.00
C MET A 167 14.56 -13.09 3.60
N ASN A 168 14.94 -11.80 3.47
CA ASN A 168 15.29 -11.23 2.17
C ASN A 168 16.62 -11.76 1.63
N ALA A 169 17.61 -12.01 2.47
CA ALA A 169 18.87 -12.66 2.08
C ALA A 169 18.63 -14.10 1.59
N LEU A 170 17.82 -14.89 2.31
CA LEU A 170 17.42 -16.23 1.87
C LEU A 170 16.65 -16.20 0.55
N ASN A 171 15.75 -15.22 0.41
CA ASN A 171 15.00 -15.01 -0.82
C ASN A 171 15.93 -14.65 -2.00
N LEU A 172 16.93 -13.78 -1.76
CA LEU A 172 17.95 -13.43 -2.73
C LEU A 172 18.72 -14.68 -3.19
N VAL A 173 19.17 -15.50 -2.24
CA VAL A 173 19.88 -16.76 -2.54
C VAL A 173 18.98 -17.72 -3.33
N MET A 174 17.75 -17.90 -2.89
CA MET A 174 16.77 -18.74 -3.58
C MET A 174 16.51 -18.23 -5.00
N ALA A 175 16.27 -16.95 -5.17
CA ALA A 175 16.03 -16.35 -6.49
C ALA A 175 17.28 -16.44 -7.39
N PHE A 176 18.47 -16.25 -6.81
CA PHE A 176 19.74 -16.40 -7.56
C PHE A 176 19.91 -17.77 -8.16
N PHE A 177 19.62 -18.85 -7.45
CA PHE A 177 19.82 -20.21 -7.93
C PHE A 177 18.61 -20.77 -8.71
N LEU A 178 17.39 -20.38 -8.35
CA LEU A 178 16.17 -21.04 -8.84
C LEU A 178 15.34 -20.21 -9.81
N LEU A 179 15.57 -18.88 -9.90
CA LEU A 179 14.80 -18.04 -10.79
C LEU A 179 15.49 -17.89 -12.14
N PRO A 180 14.96 -18.48 -13.23
CA PRO A 180 15.50 -18.27 -14.58
C PRO A 180 15.12 -16.86 -15.08
N GLU A 181 15.86 -16.36 -16.08
CA GLU A 181 15.45 -15.14 -16.77
C GLU A 181 14.15 -15.39 -17.57
N SER A 182 13.15 -14.51 -17.39
CA SER A 182 11.88 -14.65 -18.08
C SER A 182 11.88 -14.02 -19.47
N ARG A 183 12.73 -13.03 -19.69
CA ARG A 183 12.76 -12.26 -20.92
C ARG A 183 13.61 -12.95 -22.00
N LYS A 184 12.94 -13.37 -23.06
CA LYS A 184 13.57 -14.15 -24.15
C LYS A 184 14.15 -13.29 -25.30
N SER A 185 13.82 -12.01 -25.38
CA SER A 185 14.29 -11.14 -26.48
C SER A 185 14.75 -9.77 -25.97
N ARG A 186 15.84 -9.28 -26.56
CA ARG A 186 16.31 -7.89 -26.35
C ARG A 186 15.24 -6.91 -26.85
N PRO A 187 15.08 -5.75 -26.22
CA PRO A 187 14.10 -4.76 -26.66
C PRO A 187 14.41 -4.32 -28.10
N ARG A 188 13.41 -4.30 -28.97
CA ARG A 188 13.41 -3.41 -30.12
C ARG A 188 13.57 -2.00 -29.57
N ALA A 189 14.37 -1.17 -30.25
CA ALA A 189 14.79 0.18 -29.90
C ALA A 189 13.85 0.89 -28.91
N ALA A 190 14.42 1.44 -27.84
CA ALA A 190 13.72 2.08 -26.73
C ALA A 190 12.54 2.93 -27.23
N GLU A 191 11.33 2.43 -27.03
CA GLU A 191 10.16 3.30 -27.02
C GLU A 191 10.45 4.39 -25.98
N LYS A 192 10.44 5.65 -26.43
CA LYS A 192 10.78 6.80 -25.57
C LYS A 192 9.95 6.70 -24.30
N MET A 193 10.62 6.39 -23.20
CA MET A 193 10.03 6.25 -21.87
C MET A 193 9.33 7.57 -21.54
N ARG A 194 8.01 7.59 -21.59
CA ARG A 194 7.22 8.77 -21.22
C ARG A 194 7.20 8.91 -19.71
N LEU A 195 8.27 9.45 -19.16
CA LEU A 195 8.50 9.65 -17.71
C LEU A 195 7.63 10.75 -17.08
N ASN A 196 6.70 11.33 -17.84
CA ASN A 196 5.91 12.43 -17.30
C ASN A 196 4.57 11.93 -16.73
N PRO A 197 4.48 11.70 -15.41
CA PRO A 197 3.26 11.25 -14.76
C PRO A 197 2.11 12.28 -14.85
N PHE A 198 2.45 13.56 -15.08
CA PHE A 198 1.47 14.64 -15.20
C PHE A 198 0.81 14.72 -16.59
N SER A 199 1.41 14.12 -17.63
CA SER A 199 0.82 14.10 -18.96
C SER A 199 -0.49 13.31 -19.02
N SER A 200 -0.61 12.28 -18.20
CA SER A 200 -1.80 11.42 -18.08
C SER A 200 -2.97 12.17 -17.40
N LEU A 201 -2.68 12.97 -16.37
CA LEU A 201 -3.69 13.82 -15.69
C LEU A 201 -4.35 14.84 -16.64
N ARG A 202 -3.59 15.43 -17.57
CA ARG A 202 -4.11 16.41 -18.53
C ARG A 202 -5.15 15.81 -19.47
N ARG A 203 -5.04 14.53 -19.80
CA ARG A 203 -5.97 13.84 -20.72
C ARG A 203 -7.28 13.42 -20.06
N LEU A 204 -7.33 13.31 -18.74
CA LEU A 204 -8.57 13.07 -18.00
C LEU A 204 -9.62 14.18 -18.20
N HIS A 205 -9.17 15.42 -18.54
CA HIS A 205 -10.06 16.54 -18.78
C HIS A 205 -10.93 16.38 -20.03
N GLY A 206 -10.57 15.50 -20.97
CA GLY A 206 -11.30 15.29 -22.21
C GLY A 206 -12.50 14.32 -22.12
N LYS A 207 -12.67 13.58 -20.99
CA LYS A 207 -13.74 12.58 -20.86
C LYS A 207 -14.82 13.02 -19.85
N PRO A 208 -16.07 13.26 -20.29
CA PRO A 208 -17.15 13.67 -19.41
C PRO A 208 -17.37 12.65 -18.27
N GLY A 209 -17.57 13.13 -17.05
CA GLY A 209 -17.89 12.28 -15.89
C GLY A 209 -16.69 11.54 -15.25
N LEU A 210 -15.49 11.50 -15.88
CA LEU A 210 -14.32 10.84 -15.31
C LEU A 210 -13.64 11.69 -14.24
N LEU A 211 -13.60 13.00 -14.42
CA LEU A 211 -12.98 13.92 -13.46
C LEU A 211 -13.59 13.88 -12.06
N PRO A 212 -14.94 13.86 -11.87
CA PRO A 212 -15.52 13.67 -10.54
C PRO A 212 -15.16 12.33 -9.89
N LEU A 213 -15.05 11.23 -10.67
CA LEU A 213 -14.64 9.93 -10.17
C LEU A 213 -13.16 9.92 -9.75
N ALA A 214 -12.30 10.61 -10.51
CA ALA A 214 -10.90 10.84 -10.12
C ALA A 214 -10.81 11.66 -8.82
N GLY A 215 -11.68 12.65 -8.61
CA GLY A 215 -11.82 13.38 -7.35
C GLY A 215 -12.20 12.46 -6.18
N ILE A 216 -13.11 11.51 -6.40
CA ILE A 216 -13.47 10.50 -5.39
C ILE A 216 -12.25 9.63 -5.07
N TYR A 217 -11.51 9.19 -6.09
CA TYR A 217 -10.27 8.42 -5.88
C TYR A 217 -9.25 9.20 -5.04
N LEU A 218 -9.06 10.50 -5.31
CA LEU A 218 -8.17 11.36 -4.50
C LEU A 218 -8.60 11.44 -3.03
N VAL A 219 -9.90 11.63 -2.78
CA VAL A 219 -10.44 11.65 -1.42
C VAL A 219 -10.16 10.31 -0.72
N MET A 220 -10.48 9.19 -1.37
CA MET A 220 -10.22 7.86 -0.81
C MET A 220 -8.73 7.62 -0.54
N ALA A 221 -7.87 7.97 -1.50
CA ALA A 221 -6.43 7.84 -1.34
C ALA A 221 -5.88 8.70 -0.20
N LEU A 222 -6.41 9.92 -0.03
CA LEU A 222 -6.01 10.79 1.07
C LEU A 222 -6.49 10.25 2.44
N VAL A 223 -7.74 9.83 2.53
CA VAL A 223 -8.30 9.24 3.77
C VAL A 223 -7.53 7.99 4.17
N SER A 224 -7.16 7.13 3.20
CA SER A 224 -6.41 5.90 3.48
C SER A 224 -5.02 6.14 4.08
N GLN A 225 -4.45 7.36 3.93
CA GLN A 225 -3.16 7.68 4.54
C GLN A 225 -3.24 7.78 6.08
N ALA A 226 -4.38 8.17 6.64
CA ALA A 226 -4.52 8.25 8.10
C ALA A 226 -4.35 6.86 8.76
N PRO A 227 -5.13 5.81 8.42
CA PRO A 227 -4.89 4.47 8.96
C PRO A 227 -3.55 3.87 8.53
N ALA A 228 -3.10 4.07 7.30
CA ALA A 228 -1.82 3.54 6.84
C ALA A 228 -0.63 4.07 7.64
N THR A 229 -0.72 5.33 8.09
CA THR A 229 0.37 6.00 8.83
C THR A 229 0.18 5.91 10.34
N LEU A 230 -1.02 6.19 10.84
CA LEU A 230 -1.22 6.47 12.26
C LEU A 230 -1.79 5.29 13.06
N TRP A 231 -2.26 4.22 12.42
CA TRP A 231 -2.95 3.13 13.12
C TRP A 231 -2.15 2.58 14.30
N ILE A 232 -0.89 2.22 14.06
CA ILE A 232 -0.01 1.67 15.09
C ILE A 232 0.36 2.74 16.11
N LEU A 233 0.77 3.92 15.63
CA LEU A 233 1.16 5.03 16.47
C LEU A 233 0.03 5.45 17.42
N TYR A 234 -1.17 5.63 16.87
CA TYR A 234 -2.37 5.97 17.62
C TYR A 234 -2.76 4.88 18.62
N GLY A 235 -2.67 3.60 18.20
CA GLY A 235 -2.93 2.46 19.07
C GLY A 235 -2.00 2.40 20.28
N GLN A 236 -0.71 2.65 20.06
CA GLN A 236 0.28 2.69 21.13
C GLN A 236 0.10 3.92 22.05
N ASP A 237 -0.08 5.11 21.46
CA ASP A 237 -0.19 6.36 22.24
C ASP A 237 -1.53 6.48 22.99
N ARG A 238 -2.63 6.14 22.33
CA ARG A 238 -3.99 6.33 22.88
C ARG A 238 -4.46 5.21 23.77
N PHE A 239 -4.12 3.96 23.40
CA PHE A 239 -4.66 2.76 24.06
C PHE A 239 -3.58 1.97 24.81
N GLY A 240 -2.32 2.37 24.73
CA GLY A 240 -1.20 1.64 25.35
C GLY A 240 -0.96 0.26 24.74
N TRP A 241 -1.23 0.08 23.44
CA TRP A 241 -1.03 -1.21 22.78
C TRP A 241 0.42 -1.64 22.84
N SER A 242 0.66 -2.89 23.20
CA SER A 242 1.95 -3.55 23.00
C SER A 242 2.18 -3.78 21.49
N MET A 243 3.42 -4.10 21.11
CA MET A 243 3.75 -4.41 19.72
C MET A 243 2.97 -5.62 19.20
N MET A 244 2.72 -6.61 20.06
CA MET A 244 1.91 -7.79 19.75
C MET A 244 0.45 -7.40 19.46
N VAL A 245 -0.16 -6.58 20.30
CA VAL A 245 -1.56 -6.11 20.11
C VAL A 245 -1.67 -5.30 18.83
N ALA A 246 -0.69 -4.44 18.55
CA ALA A 246 -0.60 -3.69 17.31
C ALA A 246 -0.47 -4.61 16.08
N GLY A 247 0.38 -5.63 16.15
CA GLY A 247 0.52 -6.65 15.11
C GLY A 247 -0.77 -7.45 14.90
N LEU A 248 -1.43 -7.88 15.98
CA LEU A 248 -2.73 -8.57 15.94
C LEU A 248 -3.81 -7.73 15.29
N SER A 249 -3.84 -6.41 15.54
CA SER A 249 -4.83 -5.51 14.95
C SER A 249 -4.68 -5.41 13.43
N LEU A 250 -3.45 -5.34 12.91
CA LEU A 250 -3.18 -5.34 11.47
C LEU A 250 -3.49 -6.70 10.83
N ALA A 251 -3.14 -7.80 11.50
CA ALA A 251 -3.48 -9.16 11.04
C ALA A 251 -5.01 -9.35 10.99
N GLY A 252 -5.72 -8.90 12.02
CA GLY A 252 -7.17 -8.91 12.08
C GLY A 252 -7.81 -8.08 10.96
N TYR A 253 -7.30 -6.87 10.72
CA TYR A 253 -7.72 -6.05 9.59
C TYR A 253 -7.51 -6.76 8.25
N GLY A 254 -6.31 -7.31 8.02
CA GLY A 254 -6.00 -8.05 6.79
C GLY A 254 -6.92 -9.25 6.58
N ALA A 255 -7.20 -10.01 7.64
CA ALA A 255 -8.13 -11.14 7.57
C ALA A 255 -9.56 -10.72 7.25
N CYS A 256 -10.10 -9.70 7.95
CA CYS A 256 -11.43 -9.15 7.68
C CYS A 256 -11.52 -8.58 6.25
N HIS A 257 -10.47 -7.89 5.79
CA HIS A 257 -10.40 -7.35 4.44
C HIS A 257 -10.39 -8.45 3.37
N ALA A 258 -9.60 -9.51 3.56
CA ALA A 258 -9.57 -10.66 2.66
C ALA A 258 -10.94 -11.37 2.58
N LEU A 259 -11.61 -11.56 3.72
CA LEU A 259 -12.96 -12.13 3.77
C LEU A 259 -13.98 -11.24 3.05
N SER A 260 -13.91 -9.93 3.27
CA SER A 260 -14.78 -8.95 2.58
C SER A 260 -14.59 -9.00 1.07
N GLN A 261 -13.34 -9.01 0.60
CA GLN A 261 -13.01 -9.09 -0.82
C GLN A 261 -13.47 -10.42 -1.45
N ALA A 262 -13.31 -11.53 -0.74
CA ALA A 262 -13.66 -12.84 -1.26
C ALA A 262 -15.18 -13.10 -1.32
N PHE A 263 -15.91 -12.64 -0.33
CA PHE A 263 -17.30 -13.07 -0.11
C PHE A 263 -18.34 -11.95 -0.18
N ALA A 264 -17.98 -10.69 0.13
CA ALA A 264 -18.97 -9.61 0.23
C ALA A 264 -19.11 -8.78 -1.03
N ILE A 265 -18.00 -8.44 -1.71
CA ILE A 265 -18.01 -7.49 -2.82
C ILE A 265 -18.80 -8.02 -4.04
N GLY A 266 -18.58 -9.26 -4.44
CA GLY A 266 -19.26 -9.86 -5.61
C GLY A 266 -20.79 -9.83 -5.49
N PRO A 267 -21.37 -10.45 -4.44
CA PRO A 267 -22.82 -10.43 -4.20
C PRO A 267 -23.38 -9.01 -4.01
N LEU A 268 -22.63 -8.10 -3.37
CA LEU A 268 -23.09 -6.73 -3.15
C LEU A 268 -23.19 -5.97 -4.47
N VAL A 269 -22.14 -6.02 -5.29
CA VAL A 269 -22.13 -5.37 -6.62
C VAL A 269 -23.18 -5.98 -7.54
N ALA A 270 -23.35 -7.31 -7.55
CA ALA A 270 -24.34 -8.00 -8.38
C ALA A 270 -25.79 -7.58 -8.03
N ARG A 271 -26.10 -7.34 -6.73
CA ARG A 271 -27.44 -6.99 -6.28
C ARG A 271 -27.75 -5.50 -6.34
N LEU A 272 -26.77 -4.65 -6.00
CA LEU A 272 -26.99 -3.22 -5.78
C LEU A 272 -26.34 -2.33 -6.86
N GLY A 273 -25.44 -2.89 -7.65
CA GLY A 273 -24.62 -2.16 -8.62
C GLY A 273 -23.44 -1.44 -7.97
N GLU A 274 -22.48 -1.04 -8.78
CA GLU A 274 -21.17 -0.49 -8.35
C GLU A 274 -21.32 0.82 -7.56
N ARG A 275 -22.26 1.70 -7.96
CA ARG A 275 -22.45 3.01 -7.29
C ARG A 275 -22.94 2.87 -5.85
N LYS A 276 -23.90 1.96 -5.62
CA LYS A 276 -24.41 1.72 -4.25
C LYS A 276 -23.36 0.97 -3.43
N ALA A 277 -22.63 0.01 -4.02
CA ALA A 277 -21.54 -0.68 -3.37
C ALA A 277 -20.42 0.29 -2.93
N LEU A 278 -20.05 1.25 -3.78
CA LEU A 278 -19.12 2.33 -3.46
C LEU A 278 -19.60 3.14 -2.25
N LEU A 279 -20.85 3.63 -2.27
CA LEU A 279 -21.40 4.45 -1.18
C LEU A 279 -21.53 3.68 0.13
N ILE A 280 -21.92 2.40 0.09
CA ILE A 280 -22.03 1.55 1.28
C ILE A 280 -20.63 1.32 1.89
N GLY A 281 -19.63 1.01 1.05
CA GLY A 281 -18.25 0.85 1.51
C GLY A 281 -17.72 2.12 2.16
N LEU A 282 -17.89 3.28 1.50
CA LEU A 282 -17.42 4.57 2.05
C LEU A 282 -18.19 4.98 3.30
N ALA A 283 -19.49 4.71 3.37
CA ALA A 283 -20.29 5.00 4.57
C ALA A 283 -19.84 4.12 5.74
N ALA A 284 -19.56 2.82 5.50
CA ALA A 284 -19.03 1.95 6.53
C ALA A 284 -17.66 2.44 7.05
N ASP A 285 -16.74 2.78 6.13
CA ASP A 285 -15.42 3.31 6.51
C ASP A 285 -15.54 4.63 7.29
N ALA A 286 -16.38 5.56 6.82
CA ALA A 286 -16.65 6.83 7.51
C ALA A 286 -17.21 6.62 8.93
N VAL A 287 -18.15 5.69 9.10
CA VAL A 287 -18.69 5.34 10.42
C VAL A 287 -17.58 4.73 11.29
N GLY A 288 -16.76 3.82 10.76
CA GLY A 288 -15.61 3.24 11.46
C GLY A 288 -14.65 4.32 11.95
N LEU A 289 -14.26 5.26 11.08
CA LEU A 289 -13.37 6.37 11.41
C LEU A 289 -14.00 7.34 12.44
N ALA A 290 -15.28 7.69 12.30
CA ALA A 290 -15.99 8.54 13.23
C ALA A 290 -16.09 7.90 14.63
N LEU A 291 -16.38 6.60 14.72
CA LEU A 291 -16.40 5.87 15.99
C LEU A 291 -15.00 5.75 16.59
N LEU A 292 -13.96 5.53 15.75
CA LEU A 292 -12.58 5.49 16.20
C LEU A 292 -12.13 6.84 16.79
N SER A 293 -12.61 7.95 16.25
CA SER A 293 -12.24 9.30 16.71
C SER A 293 -12.62 9.57 18.17
N VAL A 294 -13.66 8.93 18.66
CA VAL A 294 -14.17 9.07 20.05
C VAL A 294 -13.85 7.84 20.91
N ALA A 295 -13.19 6.84 20.36
CA ALA A 295 -12.85 5.61 21.06
C ALA A 295 -11.87 5.88 22.22
N THR A 296 -12.16 5.29 23.38
CA THR A 296 -11.32 5.40 24.58
C THR A 296 -10.81 4.07 25.09
N ARG A 297 -11.31 2.97 24.57
CA ARG A 297 -10.97 1.61 24.99
C ARG A 297 -10.14 0.90 23.92
N GLY A 298 -9.07 0.22 24.32
CA GLY A 298 -8.12 -0.45 23.41
C GLY A 298 -8.72 -1.61 22.59
N TRP A 299 -9.87 -2.17 22.99
CA TRP A 299 -10.59 -3.17 22.21
C TRP A 299 -11.48 -2.58 21.12
N ALA A 300 -11.87 -1.29 21.22
CA ALA A 300 -12.81 -0.67 20.31
C ALA A 300 -12.34 -0.72 18.84
N PRO A 301 -11.07 -0.42 18.49
CA PRO A 301 -10.60 -0.56 17.12
C PRO A 301 -10.77 -1.97 16.53
N PHE A 302 -10.67 -3.02 17.34
CA PHE A 302 -10.90 -4.40 16.88
C PHE A 302 -12.37 -4.63 16.51
N ALA A 303 -13.31 -4.09 17.30
CA ALA A 303 -14.74 -4.16 16.99
C ALA A 303 -15.10 -3.36 15.72
N LEU A 304 -14.28 -2.39 15.33
CA LEU A 304 -14.47 -1.57 14.12
C LEU A 304 -13.85 -2.18 12.87
N LEU A 305 -13.03 -3.23 12.97
CA LEU A 305 -12.39 -3.88 11.82
C LEU A 305 -13.38 -4.30 10.70
N PRO A 306 -14.59 -4.81 10.98
CA PRO A 306 -15.57 -5.10 9.94
C PRO A 306 -16.01 -3.87 9.13
N PHE A 307 -16.09 -2.69 9.76
CA PHE A 307 -16.43 -1.44 9.06
C PHE A 307 -15.32 -1.02 8.10
N PHE A 308 -14.06 -1.08 8.52
CA PHE A 308 -12.90 -0.78 7.68
C PHE A 308 -12.74 -1.83 6.56
N ALA A 309 -13.01 -3.10 6.85
CA ALA A 309 -13.00 -4.16 5.84
C ALA A 309 -14.09 -3.97 4.78
N ALA A 310 -15.27 -3.51 5.20
CA ALA A 310 -16.35 -3.13 4.28
C ALA A 310 -15.95 -1.90 3.43
N GLY A 311 -15.22 -0.95 4.02
CA GLY A 311 -14.62 0.19 3.31
C GLY A 311 -13.74 -0.24 2.13
N GLY A 312 -13.00 -1.34 2.28
CA GLY A 312 -12.16 -1.91 1.23
C GLY A 312 -12.88 -2.34 -0.04
N MET A 313 -14.22 -2.45 -0.03
CA MET A 313 -15.02 -2.71 -1.23
C MET A 313 -15.17 -1.48 -2.14
N ALA A 314 -14.96 -0.28 -1.61
CA ALA A 314 -15.20 0.97 -2.33
C ALA A 314 -14.24 1.16 -3.51
N LEU A 315 -12.95 0.82 -3.34
CA LEU A 315 -11.96 1.02 -4.39
C LEU A 315 -12.21 0.18 -5.64
N PRO A 316 -12.46 -1.15 -5.57
CA PRO A 316 -12.83 -1.93 -6.75
C PRO A 316 -14.11 -1.43 -7.43
N ALA A 317 -15.11 -1.02 -6.66
CA ALA A 317 -16.36 -0.47 -7.22
C ALA A 317 -16.11 0.86 -7.96
N LEU A 318 -15.26 1.73 -7.41
CA LEU A 318 -14.87 2.98 -8.08
C LEU A 318 -14.07 2.71 -9.36
N GLN A 319 -13.13 1.78 -9.31
CA GLN A 319 -12.32 1.40 -10.47
C GLN A 319 -13.20 0.82 -11.60
N ALA A 320 -14.19 0.00 -11.28
CA ALA A 320 -15.17 -0.49 -12.25
C ALA A 320 -15.95 0.67 -12.88
N LEU A 321 -16.50 1.61 -12.08
CA LEU A 321 -17.18 2.80 -12.58
C LEU A 321 -16.32 3.66 -13.51
N MET A 322 -15.02 3.77 -13.22
CA MET A 322 -14.07 4.51 -14.07
C MET A 322 -13.75 3.75 -15.35
N ALA A 323 -13.57 2.42 -15.25
CA ALA A 323 -13.27 1.56 -16.38
C ALA A 323 -14.37 1.60 -17.46
N HIS A 324 -15.65 1.64 -17.06
CA HIS A 324 -16.79 1.78 -17.98
C HIS A 324 -16.81 3.08 -18.80
N LYS A 325 -16.00 4.10 -18.41
CA LYS A 325 -15.92 5.40 -19.09
C LYS A 325 -14.72 5.54 -20.01
N VAL A 326 -13.91 4.52 -20.10
CA VAL A 326 -12.64 4.52 -20.83
C VAL A 326 -12.63 3.32 -21.76
N ASP A 327 -12.29 3.55 -23.03
CA ASP A 327 -12.15 2.49 -24.02
C ASP A 327 -11.05 1.49 -23.65
N ASP A 328 -11.13 0.27 -24.12
CA ASP A 328 -10.19 -0.81 -23.79
C ASP A 328 -8.72 -0.43 -24.05
N ASP A 329 -8.45 0.30 -25.14
CA ASP A 329 -7.11 0.77 -25.51
C ASP A 329 -6.52 1.80 -24.54
N HIS A 330 -7.35 2.47 -23.72
CA HIS A 330 -6.94 3.50 -22.78
C HIS A 330 -7.00 3.05 -21.30
N GLN A 331 -7.38 1.80 -21.01
CA GLN A 331 -7.46 1.27 -19.64
C GLN A 331 -6.10 1.33 -18.92
N GLY A 332 -5.02 1.03 -19.64
CA GLY A 332 -3.66 1.13 -19.09
C GLY A 332 -3.28 2.57 -18.69
N GLU A 333 -3.72 3.56 -19.49
CA GLU A 333 -3.49 4.98 -19.19
C GLU A 333 -4.28 5.42 -17.94
N LEU A 334 -5.52 4.97 -17.79
CA LEU A 334 -6.33 5.20 -16.59
C LEU A 334 -5.62 4.65 -15.35
N GLN A 335 -5.22 3.37 -15.37
CA GLN A 335 -4.55 2.74 -14.23
C GLN A 335 -3.21 3.42 -13.90
N GLY A 336 -2.43 3.79 -14.92
CA GLY A 336 -1.19 4.55 -14.74
C GLY A 336 -1.41 5.92 -14.09
N THR A 337 -2.50 6.61 -14.47
CA THR A 337 -2.88 7.89 -13.88
C THR A 337 -3.27 7.74 -12.40
N LEU A 338 -4.12 6.76 -12.09
CA LEU A 338 -4.52 6.47 -10.71
C LEU A 338 -3.32 6.09 -9.84
N ALA A 339 -2.41 5.27 -10.37
CA ALA A 339 -1.17 4.90 -9.67
C ALA A 339 -0.29 6.12 -9.39
N SER A 340 -0.15 7.04 -10.35
CA SER A 340 0.62 8.30 -10.18
C SER A 340 -0.01 9.20 -9.12
N MET A 341 -1.34 9.34 -9.14
CA MET A 341 -2.07 10.11 -8.11
C MET A 341 -1.91 9.48 -6.72
N GLY A 342 -2.05 8.15 -6.62
CA GLY A 342 -1.86 7.42 -5.37
C GLY A 342 -0.44 7.56 -4.83
N SER A 343 0.58 7.49 -5.69
CA SER A 343 1.98 7.65 -5.30
C SER A 343 2.28 9.05 -4.77
N LEU A 344 1.74 10.10 -5.41
CA LEU A 344 1.91 11.47 -4.93
C LEU A 344 1.28 11.68 -3.54
N ILE A 345 0.09 11.12 -3.34
CA ILE A 345 -0.57 11.13 -2.03
C ILE A 345 0.21 10.30 -1.03
N GLY A 346 0.79 9.17 -1.44
CA GLY A 346 1.66 8.33 -0.61
C GLY A 346 2.91 9.04 -0.10
N VAL A 347 3.40 10.05 -0.81
CA VAL A 347 4.51 10.91 -0.35
C VAL A 347 4.02 11.99 0.62
N ALA A 348 2.98 12.71 0.26
CA ALA A 348 2.48 13.83 1.06
C ALA A 348 1.65 13.38 2.27
N GLY A 349 0.91 12.28 2.13
CA GLY A 349 -0.06 11.81 3.12
C GLY A 349 0.54 11.53 4.51
N PRO A 350 1.63 10.76 4.63
CA PRO A 350 2.26 10.51 5.92
C PRO A 350 2.71 11.79 6.62
N LEU A 351 3.24 12.77 5.88
CA LEU A 351 3.65 14.07 6.43
C LEU A 351 2.46 14.85 6.98
N VAL A 352 1.39 14.93 6.19
CA VAL A 352 0.16 15.64 6.60
C VAL A 352 -0.49 14.94 7.79
N ALA A 353 -0.61 13.60 7.75
CA ALA A 353 -1.24 12.82 8.80
C ALA A 353 -0.48 12.96 10.13
N THR A 354 0.85 12.82 10.12
CA THR A 354 1.66 12.94 11.34
C THR A 354 1.73 14.36 11.86
N ALA A 355 1.84 15.37 10.99
CA ALA A 355 1.82 16.78 11.40
C ALA A 355 0.47 17.16 12.06
N LEU A 356 -0.63 16.72 11.46
CA LEU A 356 -1.97 16.95 12.01
C LEU A 356 -2.13 16.23 13.37
N TYR A 357 -1.70 14.98 13.46
CA TYR A 357 -1.74 14.22 14.70
C TYR A 357 -0.90 14.87 15.79
N ALA A 358 0.33 15.27 15.48
CA ALA A 358 1.21 15.96 16.43
C ALA A 358 0.60 17.28 16.95
N ALA A 359 -0.06 18.04 16.08
CA ALA A 359 -0.70 19.31 16.45
C ALA A 359 -1.97 19.14 17.31
N THR A 360 -2.62 17.98 17.25
CA THR A 360 -3.97 17.79 17.84
C THR A 360 -4.04 16.77 18.96
N ARG A 361 -3.03 15.92 19.12
CA ARG A 361 -3.04 14.78 20.05
C ARG A 361 -3.25 15.17 21.52
N ASP A 362 -2.76 16.33 21.93
CA ASP A 362 -2.87 16.78 23.33
C ASP A 362 -4.26 17.37 23.66
N VAL A 363 -5.01 17.83 22.63
CA VAL A 363 -6.36 18.39 22.78
C VAL A 363 -7.41 17.33 22.44
N TRP A 364 -7.33 16.74 21.25
CA TRP A 364 -8.22 15.68 20.79
C TRP A 364 -7.47 14.71 19.87
N PRO A 365 -6.90 13.62 20.40
CA PRO A 365 -6.13 12.63 19.62
C PRO A 365 -6.91 12.05 18.44
N GLY A 366 -8.24 11.98 18.57
CA GLY A 366 -9.14 11.43 17.56
C GLY A 366 -9.48 12.37 16.39
N LEU A 367 -9.06 13.64 16.42
CA LEU A 367 -9.45 14.62 15.41
C LEU A 367 -9.05 14.22 13.99
N VAL A 368 -7.88 13.57 13.82
CA VAL A 368 -7.44 13.10 12.50
C VAL A 368 -8.45 12.13 11.89
N TRP A 369 -8.98 11.22 12.70
CA TRP A 369 -10.00 10.25 12.27
C TRP A 369 -11.33 10.91 11.95
N ALA A 370 -11.75 11.89 12.75
CA ALA A 370 -12.96 12.67 12.50
C ALA A 370 -12.87 13.47 11.19
N LEU A 371 -11.73 14.10 10.92
CA LEU A 371 -11.49 14.83 9.67
C LEU A 371 -11.44 13.88 8.47
N ALA A 372 -10.80 12.71 8.61
CA ALA A 372 -10.80 11.69 7.60
C ALA A 372 -12.22 11.20 7.25
N ALA A 373 -13.06 10.96 8.28
CA ALA A 373 -14.47 10.62 8.09
C ALA A 373 -15.24 11.75 7.38
N ALA A 374 -15.01 13.01 7.79
CA ALA A 374 -15.68 14.18 7.21
C ALA A 374 -15.32 14.39 5.73
N LEU A 375 -14.13 14.04 5.29
CA LEU A 375 -13.73 14.13 3.88
C LEU A 375 -14.64 13.28 2.98
N TYR A 376 -15.19 12.18 3.46
CA TYR A 376 -16.12 11.38 2.67
C TYR A 376 -17.45 12.07 2.37
N LEU A 377 -17.82 13.15 3.10
CA LEU A 377 -19.01 13.95 2.78
C LEU A 377 -18.92 14.65 1.42
N VAL A 378 -17.71 14.78 0.86
CA VAL A 378 -17.50 15.34 -0.49
C VAL A 378 -17.89 14.34 -1.58
N VAL A 379 -17.96 13.03 -1.28
CA VAL A 379 -18.16 11.99 -2.29
C VAL A 379 -19.57 11.99 -2.90
N PRO A 380 -20.69 12.09 -2.15
CA PRO A 380 -22.03 12.11 -2.74
C PRO A 380 -22.22 13.20 -3.80
N PRO A 381 -21.83 14.48 -3.58
CA PRO A 381 -21.97 15.50 -4.61
C PRO A 381 -21.06 15.27 -5.83
N LEU A 382 -19.85 14.70 -5.66
CA LEU A 382 -19.00 14.33 -6.77
C LEU A 382 -19.63 13.21 -7.61
N LEU A 383 -20.20 12.20 -6.97
CA LEU A 383 -20.86 11.09 -7.63
C LEU A 383 -22.12 11.54 -8.39
N ALA A 384 -22.88 12.49 -7.83
CA ALA A 384 -24.03 13.11 -8.50
C ALA A 384 -23.59 13.89 -9.75
N ARG A 385 -22.50 14.66 -9.68
CA ARG A 385 -21.93 15.39 -10.82
C ARG A 385 -21.45 14.45 -11.93
N SER A 386 -20.88 13.29 -11.57
CA SER A 386 -20.49 12.28 -12.57
C SER A 386 -21.73 11.80 -13.35
N ARG A 387 -22.86 11.55 -12.64
CA ARG A 387 -24.11 11.12 -13.28
C ARG A 387 -24.72 12.20 -14.19
N ALA A 388 -24.75 13.45 -13.74
CA ALA A 388 -25.32 14.54 -14.53
C ALA A 388 -24.56 14.75 -15.85
N ARG A 389 -23.23 14.57 -15.85
CA ARG A 389 -22.40 14.66 -17.06
C ARG A 389 -22.54 13.44 -17.99
N ASP A 390 -23.01 12.29 -17.50
CA ASP A 390 -23.33 11.14 -18.33
C ASP A 390 -24.67 11.29 -19.04
N ALA A 391 -25.58 12.09 -18.48
CA ALA A 391 -26.91 12.34 -19.01
C ALA A 391 -26.97 13.58 -19.91
N ALA A 392 -25.89 14.37 -20.00
CA ALA A 392 -25.81 15.48 -20.93
C ALA A 392 -25.52 14.95 -22.35
N PRO A 393 -26.28 15.36 -23.38
CA PRO A 393 -26.16 14.88 -24.76
C PRO A 393 -24.84 15.27 -25.41
#